data_a4439b9b00839f39f8ae18ec982f1864
#
_entry.id   a4439b9b00839f39f8ae18ec982f1864
#
_cell.length_a   1.000
_cell.length_b   1.000
_cell.length_c   1.000
_cell.angle_alpha   90.00
_cell.angle_beta   90.00
_cell.angle_gamma   90.00
#
_symmetry.space_group_name_H-M   'P 1'
#
loop_
_entity.id
_entity.type
_entity.pdbx_description
1 polymer ?
#
loop_
_entity_poly.entity_id
_entity_poly.type
_entity_poly.pdbx_seq_one_letter_code
_entity_poly.pdbx_strand_id
1 'polypeptide(L)'
;MVFFYGGSWKSGNRGKYRFVGDALTNLGYTVVIPDYRLYPEVRFPAFVEDAALAVRWVYDNIAKTGNSTRPVFLAGHSAGAHIAALLAVDASYFQSQSLGPQNLCGVIGLAGPYTFDPLRYPSTRKVFEGLNDRDYARPSARITGVSPPFLLLHGAHDSTVNAANTLDFARKLEEKGNTVKKVLFPELGHYRIILAVARPFDDIAPVNNEISDFIEQHRGCGTS
;
A
#
# COMPACT_ATOMS: atom_id res chain seq x y z
N MET A 1 6.45 -9.54 3.28
CA MET A 1 5.67 -8.45 2.65
C MET A 1 4.21 -8.84 2.57
N VAL A 2 3.29 -7.91 2.88
CA VAL A 2 1.85 -8.06 2.63
C VAL A 2 1.47 -7.16 1.47
N PHE A 3 0.97 -7.74 0.38
CA PHE A 3 0.64 -7.00 -0.84
C PHE A 3 -0.88 -6.94 -1.06
N PHE A 4 -1.43 -5.74 -1.14
CA PHE A 4 -2.84 -5.49 -1.42
C PHE A 4 -3.06 -5.15 -2.89
N TYR A 5 -3.95 -5.88 -3.55
CA TYR A 5 -4.27 -5.69 -4.96
C TYR A 5 -5.15 -4.47 -5.22
N GLY A 6 -5.14 -3.99 -6.47
CA GLY A 6 -6.01 -2.93 -6.95
C GLY A 6 -7.37 -3.42 -7.44
N GLY A 7 -8.22 -2.49 -7.89
CA GLY A 7 -9.54 -2.79 -8.44
C GLY A 7 -10.64 -1.87 -7.94
N SER A 8 -10.29 -0.63 -7.57
CA SER A 8 -11.22 0.41 -7.12
C SER A 8 -12.13 -0.04 -5.96
N TRP A 9 -11.63 -0.91 -5.08
CA TRP A 9 -12.35 -1.52 -3.94
C TRP A 9 -13.63 -2.29 -4.33
N LYS A 10 -13.84 -2.56 -5.63
CA LYS A 10 -15.03 -3.20 -6.18
C LYS A 10 -14.74 -4.50 -6.93
N SER A 11 -13.50 -4.72 -7.27
CA SER A 11 -13.07 -5.86 -8.05
C SER A 11 -11.63 -6.24 -7.71
N GLY A 12 -11.19 -7.37 -8.25
CA GLY A 12 -9.87 -7.91 -7.97
C GLY A 12 -9.94 -9.16 -7.10
N ASN A 13 -8.85 -9.87 -7.02
CA ASN A 13 -8.61 -10.97 -6.11
C ASN A 13 -7.11 -11.31 -6.13
N ARG A 14 -6.65 -12.06 -5.15
CA ARG A 14 -5.26 -12.52 -5.05
C ARG A 14 -4.76 -13.29 -6.27
N GLY A 15 -5.64 -14.05 -6.94
CA GLY A 15 -5.28 -14.84 -8.13
C GLY A 15 -4.84 -13.97 -9.31
N LYS A 16 -5.49 -12.81 -9.51
CA LYS A 16 -5.11 -11.84 -10.56
C LYS A 16 -3.76 -11.18 -10.33
N TYR A 17 -3.27 -11.17 -9.08
CA TYR A 17 -1.98 -10.58 -8.70
C TYR A 17 -0.91 -11.61 -8.37
N ARG A 18 -1.16 -12.90 -8.70
CA ARG A 18 -0.19 -13.99 -8.51
C ARG A 18 1.17 -13.66 -9.14
N PHE A 19 1.18 -13.00 -10.30
CA PHE A 19 2.41 -12.60 -10.99
C PHE A 19 3.29 -11.65 -10.15
N VAL A 20 2.69 -10.80 -9.30
CA VAL A 20 3.45 -9.97 -8.34
C VAL A 20 4.08 -10.84 -7.26
N GLY A 21 3.31 -11.80 -6.73
CA GLY A 21 3.83 -12.76 -5.76
C GLY A 21 5.01 -13.55 -6.32
N ASP A 22 4.86 -14.09 -7.54
CA ASP A 22 5.89 -14.85 -8.22
C ASP A 22 7.16 -14.00 -8.45
N ALA A 23 7.02 -12.75 -8.89
CA ALA A 23 8.15 -11.85 -9.11
C ALA A 23 8.91 -11.53 -7.82
N LEU A 24 8.18 -11.10 -6.78
CA LEU A 24 8.81 -10.70 -5.52
C LEU A 24 9.36 -11.88 -4.71
N THR A 25 8.79 -13.09 -4.83
CA THR A 25 9.38 -14.29 -4.22
C THR A 25 10.67 -14.72 -4.92
N ASN A 26 10.79 -14.50 -6.22
CA ASN A 26 12.04 -14.70 -6.95
C ASN A 26 13.17 -13.73 -6.53
N LEU A 27 12.81 -12.59 -5.92
CA LEU A 27 13.76 -11.67 -5.29
C LEU A 27 14.11 -12.05 -3.83
N GLY A 28 13.60 -13.19 -3.35
CA GLY A 28 13.89 -13.72 -2.02
C GLY A 28 12.92 -13.29 -0.91
N TYR A 29 11.82 -12.59 -1.24
CA TYR A 29 10.87 -12.14 -0.23
C TYR A 29 9.76 -13.16 0.01
N THR A 30 9.31 -13.29 1.27
CA THR A 30 8.04 -13.95 1.58
C THR A 30 6.90 -12.99 1.28
N VAL A 31 5.97 -13.37 0.40
CA VAL A 31 4.87 -12.52 -0.05
C VAL A 31 3.52 -13.14 0.31
N VAL A 32 2.67 -12.35 0.96
CA VAL A 32 1.28 -12.71 1.26
C VAL A 32 0.37 -11.73 0.53
N ILE A 33 -0.55 -12.25 -0.26
CA ILE A 33 -1.57 -11.47 -0.98
C ILE A 33 -2.94 -11.87 -0.43
N PRO A 34 -3.45 -11.16 0.60
CA PRO A 34 -4.76 -11.48 1.17
C PRO A 34 -5.88 -10.98 0.26
N ASP A 35 -7.00 -11.71 0.23
CA ASP A 35 -8.24 -11.13 -0.22
C ASP A 35 -8.83 -10.24 0.88
N TYR A 36 -9.53 -9.21 0.50
CA TYR A 36 -10.32 -8.34 1.35
C TYR A 36 -11.71 -8.17 0.73
N ARG A 37 -12.74 -7.97 1.55
CA ARG A 37 -14.11 -7.79 1.08
C ARG A 37 -14.24 -6.56 0.21
N LEU A 38 -15.09 -6.63 -0.79
CA LEU A 38 -15.25 -5.63 -1.83
C LEU A 38 -16.67 -5.03 -1.82
N TYR A 39 -16.84 -3.84 -2.35
CA TYR A 39 -18.14 -3.33 -2.70
C TYR A 39 -18.78 -4.20 -3.80
N PRO A 40 -20.09 -4.55 -3.76
CA PRO A 40 -21.14 -4.04 -2.86
C PRO A 40 -21.30 -4.78 -1.53
N GLU A 41 -20.54 -5.86 -1.27
CA GLU A 41 -20.63 -6.62 -0.02
C GLU A 41 -20.37 -5.73 1.20
N VAL A 42 -19.32 -4.90 1.09
CA VAL A 42 -18.97 -3.92 2.13
C VAL A 42 -18.68 -2.54 1.54
N ARG A 43 -18.63 -1.55 2.43
CA ARG A 43 -18.15 -0.19 2.14
C ARG A 43 -16.96 0.15 3.03
N PHE A 44 -16.32 1.27 2.72
CA PHE A 44 -15.31 1.86 3.61
C PHE A 44 -15.90 2.06 5.03
N PRO A 45 -15.18 1.71 6.10
CA PRO A 45 -13.77 1.28 6.14
C PRO A 45 -13.53 -0.24 6.15
N ALA A 46 -14.55 -1.08 6.03
CA ALA A 46 -14.48 -2.51 6.28
C ALA A 46 -13.33 -3.24 5.55
N PHE A 47 -13.03 -2.88 4.30
CA PHE A 47 -11.91 -3.49 3.57
C PHE A 47 -10.52 -3.06 4.11
N VAL A 48 -10.42 -1.92 4.81
CA VAL A 48 -9.19 -1.52 5.53
C VAL A 48 -9.06 -2.32 6.83
N GLU A 49 -10.17 -2.57 7.50
CA GLU A 49 -10.24 -3.42 8.70
C GLU A 49 -9.86 -4.87 8.37
N ASP A 50 -10.36 -5.42 7.24
CA ASP A 50 -9.94 -6.74 6.75
C ASP A 50 -8.43 -6.79 6.47
N ALA A 51 -7.88 -5.73 5.90
CA ALA A 51 -6.45 -5.63 5.66
C ALA A 51 -5.64 -5.57 6.96
N ALA A 52 -6.12 -4.87 8.00
CA ALA A 52 -5.50 -4.85 9.32
C ALA A 52 -5.46 -6.25 9.95
N LEU A 53 -6.57 -7.00 9.84
CA LEU A 53 -6.64 -8.40 10.29
C LEU A 53 -5.63 -9.29 9.54
N ALA A 54 -5.50 -9.12 8.24
CA ALA A 54 -4.52 -9.87 7.44
C ALA A 54 -3.07 -9.56 7.86
N VAL A 55 -2.76 -8.29 8.14
CA VAL A 55 -1.44 -7.89 8.67
C VAL A 55 -1.19 -8.53 10.03
N ARG A 56 -2.19 -8.53 10.93
CA ARG A 56 -2.10 -9.19 12.22
C ARG A 56 -1.80 -10.68 12.07
N TRP A 57 -2.52 -11.36 11.19
CA TRP A 57 -2.29 -12.77 10.92
C TRP A 57 -0.86 -13.04 10.42
N VAL A 58 -0.35 -12.21 9.49
CA VAL A 58 1.02 -12.33 8.99
C VAL A 58 2.04 -12.11 10.10
N TYR A 59 1.80 -11.12 10.97
CA TYR A 59 2.67 -10.85 12.10
C TYR A 59 2.79 -12.05 13.04
N ASP A 60 1.66 -12.67 13.40
CA ASP A 60 1.63 -13.80 14.33
C ASP A 60 2.14 -15.11 13.74
N ASN A 61 1.86 -15.36 12.46
CA ASN A 61 2.08 -16.69 11.86
C ASN A 61 3.33 -16.77 10.97
N ILE A 62 3.83 -15.62 10.50
CA ILE A 62 4.94 -15.58 9.55
C ILE A 62 6.12 -14.73 10.05
N ALA A 63 5.84 -13.53 10.57
CA ALA A 63 6.88 -12.60 10.99
C ALA A 63 7.49 -13.01 12.34
N LYS A 64 6.65 -13.32 13.31
CA LYS A 64 7.10 -13.72 14.66
C LYS A 64 7.71 -15.13 14.62
N THR A 65 8.98 -15.24 15.04
CA THR A 65 9.72 -16.51 15.02
C THR A 65 10.49 -16.64 16.34
N GLY A 66 9.88 -17.32 17.33
CA GLY A 66 10.46 -17.37 18.67
C GLY A 66 10.59 -15.98 19.29
N ASN A 67 11.81 -15.60 19.67
CA ASN A 67 12.11 -14.29 20.28
C ASN A 67 12.48 -13.20 19.25
N SER A 68 12.40 -13.49 17.95
CA SER A 68 12.71 -12.50 16.91
C SER A 68 11.50 -12.21 16.04
N THR A 69 11.48 -11.04 15.40
CA THR A 69 10.44 -10.66 14.45
C THR A 69 11.10 -10.32 13.12
N ARG A 70 10.64 -10.97 12.04
CA ARG A 70 11.07 -10.65 10.68
C ARG A 70 10.46 -9.32 10.26
N PRO A 71 11.18 -8.50 9.45
CA PRO A 71 10.68 -7.23 8.94
C PRO A 71 9.35 -7.41 8.18
N VAL A 72 8.35 -6.59 8.52
CA VAL A 72 7.06 -6.57 7.84
C VAL A 72 6.94 -5.31 7.02
N PHE A 73 6.77 -5.46 5.70
CA PHE A 73 6.50 -4.39 4.78
C PHE A 73 5.07 -4.52 4.23
N LEU A 74 4.37 -3.40 4.09
CA LEU A 74 3.13 -3.34 3.34
C LEU A 74 3.44 -2.90 1.92
N ALA A 75 2.74 -3.47 0.95
CA ALA A 75 2.80 -3.03 -0.43
C ALA A 75 1.41 -3.05 -1.06
N GLY A 76 1.21 -2.27 -2.11
CA GLY A 76 -0.04 -2.34 -2.83
C GLY A 76 -0.05 -1.54 -4.13
N HIS A 77 -1.01 -1.85 -4.98
CA HIS A 77 -1.25 -1.16 -6.23
C HIS A 77 -2.62 -0.48 -6.21
N SER A 78 -2.71 0.78 -6.67
CA SER A 78 -3.99 1.48 -6.84
C SER A 78 -4.81 1.52 -5.53
N ALA A 79 -6.02 0.95 -5.49
CA ALA A 79 -6.84 0.81 -4.28
C ALA A 79 -6.10 0.07 -3.15
N GLY A 80 -5.25 -0.91 -3.47
CA GLY A 80 -4.41 -1.60 -2.49
C GLY A 80 -3.31 -0.72 -1.90
N ALA A 81 -2.74 0.18 -2.70
CA ALA A 81 -1.77 1.18 -2.20
C ALA A 81 -2.44 2.19 -1.25
N HIS A 82 -3.68 2.57 -1.53
CA HIS A 82 -4.49 3.37 -0.62
C HIS A 82 -4.73 2.67 0.72
N ILE A 83 -5.09 1.38 0.70
CA ILE A 83 -5.28 0.56 1.91
C ILE A 83 -3.98 0.51 2.72
N ALA A 84 -2.86 0.16 2.08
CA ALA A 84 -1.55 0.09 2.73
C ALA A 84 -1.15 1.43 3.36
N ALA A 85 -1.40 2.55 2.67
CA ALA A 85 -1.11 3.88 3.17
C ALA A 85 -1.98 4.24 4.39
N LEU A 86 -3.29 3.96 4.37
CA LEU A 86 -4.16 4.21 5.52
C LEU A 86 -3.71 3.44 6.75
N LEU A 87 -3.39 2.15 6.62
CA LEU A 87 -2.87 1.34 7.73
C LEU A 87 -1.59 1.92 8.34
N ALA A 88 -0.76 2.57 7.52
CA ALA A 88 0.51 3.11 7.98
C ALA A 88 0.40 4.49 8.64
N VAL A 89 -0.57 5.33 8.23
CA VAL A 89 -0.69 6.70 8.74
C VAL A 89 -1.78 6.86 9.81
N ASP A 90 -2.70 5.90 9.92
CA ASP A 90 -3.80 5.91 10.89
C ASP A 90 -3.73 4.69 11.81
N ALA A 91 -3.14 4.88 12.98
CA ALA A 91 -2.98 3.83 13.98
C ALA A 91 -4.30 3.22 14.48
N SER A 92 -5.45 3.91 14.28
CA SER A 92 -6.74 3.44 14.77
C SER A 92 -7.15 2.10 14.18
N TYR A 93 -6.74 1.79 12.94
CA TYR A 93 -7.00 0.50 12.31
C TYR A 93 -6.30 -0.68 12.97
N PHE A 94 -5.22 -0.42 13.70
CA PHE A 94 -4.47 -1.47 14.42
C PHE A 94 -4.79 -1.57 15.91
N GLN A 95 -5.57 -0.64 16.47
CA GLN A 95 -5.84 -0.63 17.93
C GLN A 95 -6.46 -1.94 18.42
N SER A 96 -7.46 -2.48 17.70
CA SER A 96 -8.09 -3.75 18.04
C SER A 96 -7.18 -4.96 17.79
N GLN A 97 -6.07 -4.77 17.09
CA GLN A 97 -5.13 -5.82 16.70
C GLN A 97 -3.88 -5.86 17.60
N SER A 98 -3.76 -4.98 18.59
CA SER A 98 -2.55 -4.83 19.41
C SER A 98 -1.27 -4.68 18.57
N LEU A 99 -1.39 -4.01 17.43
CA LEU A 99 -0.32 -3.61 16.53
C LEU A 99 -0.37 -2.09 16.33
N GLY A 100 0.62 -1.57 15.64
CA GLY A 100 0.64 -0.18 15.21
C GLY A 100 1.60 0.05 14.05
N PRO A 101 1.64 1.26 13.48
CA PRO A 101 2.56 1.60 12.41
C PRO A 101 4.03 1.31 12.74
N GLN A 102 4.43 1.39 14.00
CA GLN A 102 5.78 1.07 14.48
C GLN A 102 6.19 -0.41 14.29
N ASN A 103 5.23 -1.31 14.08
CA ASN A 103 5.49 -2.72 13.78
C ASN A 103 5.78 -2.97 12.28
N LEU A 104 5.72 -1.91 11.46
CA LEU A 104 5.96 -1.96 10.03
C LEU A 104 7.33 -1.36 9.70
N CYS A 105 8.07 -2.02 8.83
CA CYS A 105 9.39 -1.56 8.38
C CYS A 105 9.34 -0.61 7.20
N GLY A 106 8.23 -0.58 6.48
CA GLY A 106 8.01 0.35 5.39
C GLY A 106 6.75 0.05 4.60
N VAL A 107 6.38 1.00 3.76
CA VAL A 107 5.21 0.94 2.88
C VAL A 107 5.61 1.23 1.45
N ILE A 108 5.20 0.39 0.52
CA ILE A 108 5.48 0.50 -0.91
C ILE A 108 4.16 0.70 -1.65
N GLY A 109 3.95 1.88 -2.16
CA GLY A 109 2.73 2.23 -2.88
C GLY A 109 2.96 2.44 -4.37
N LEU A 110 2.26 1.66 -5.21
CA LEU A 110 2.29 1.80 -6.66
C LEU A 110 0.98 2.44 -7.14
N ALA A 111 1.06 3.62 -7.73
CA ALA A 111 -0.05 4.35 -8.35
C ALA A 111 -1.27 4.54 -7.43
N GLY A 112 -1.05 4.89 -6.16
CA GLY A 112 -2.11 4.99 -5.17
C GLY A 112 -2.85 6.34 -5.17
N PRO A 113 -4.19 6.33 -4.92
CA PRO A 113 -5.01 7.54 -4.81
C PRO A 113 -5.01 8.09 -3.36
N TYR A 114 -3.91 8.69 -2.93
CA TYR A 114 -3.69 9.07 -1.52
C TYR A 114 -4.36 10.38 -1.11
N THR A 115 -4.68 11.26 -2.09
CA THR A 115 -5.23 12.60 -1.85
C THR A 115 -6.60 12.81 -2.50
N PHE A 116 -7.13 11.77 -3.16
CA PHE A 116 -8.38 11.88 -3.93
C PHE A 116 -9.59 12.21 -3.02
N ASP A 117 -10.59 12.89 -3.58
CA ASP A 117 -11.88 13.02 -2.92
C ASP A 117 -12.72 11.77 -3.23
N PRO A 118 -13.02 10.90 -2.22
CA PRO A 118 -13.69 9.63 -2.45
C PRO A 118 -15.12 9.78 -2.96
N LEU A 119 -15.76 10.94 -2.70
CA LEU A 119 -17.14 11.22 -3.10
C LEU A 119 -17.26 11.97 -4.42
N ARG A 120 -16.15 12.46 -4.98
CA ARG A 120 -16.14 13.26 -6.22
C ARG A 120 -16.51 12.44 -7.46
N TYR A 121 -16.04 11.19 -7.52
CA TYR A 121 -16.17 10.38 -8.73
C TYR A 121 -17.34 9.41 -8.63
N PRO A 122 -18.27 9.37 -9.61
CA PRO A 122 -19.40 8.42 -9.62
C PRO A 122 -18.97 6.96 -9.46
N SER A 123 -17.81 6.63 -10.02
CA SER A 123 -17.25 5.26 -9.98
C SER A 123 -16.88 4.78 -8.57
N THR A 124 -16.55 5.68 -7.65
CA THR A 124 -16.11 5.33 -6.29
C THR A 124 -17.07 5.80 -5.21
N ARG A 125 -17.94 6.80 -5.51
CA ARG A 125 -18.84 7.41 -4.52
C ARG A 125 -19.60 6.39 -3.65
N LYS A 126 -20.17 5.35 -4.27
CA LYS A 126 -20.94 4.33 -3.55
C LYS A 126 -20.11 3.47 -2.61
N VAL A 127 -18.81 3.31 -2.88
CA VAL A 127 -17.87 2.58 -2.01
C VAL A 127 -17.65 3.32 -0.70
N PHE A 128 -17.69 4.65 -0.75
CA PHE A 128 -17.44 5.55 0.38
C PHE A 128 -18.70 6.28 0.88
N GLU A 129 -19.88 5.84 0.42
CA GLU A 129 -21.16 6.41 0.84
C GLU A 129 -21.39 6.21 2.35
N GLY A 130 -21.90 7.23 3.01
CA GLY A 130 -22.12 7.21 4.45
C GLY A 130 -20.98 7.81 5.28
N LEU A 131 -19.90 8.29 4.64
CA LEU A 131 -18.86 9.01 5.35
C LEU A 131 -19.36 10.41 5.79
N ASN A 132 -19.32 10.67 7.10
CA ASN A 132 -19.57 11.99 7.64
C ASN A 132 -18.44 12.98 7.35
N ASP A 133 -17.21 12.47 7.26
CA ASP A 133 -16.00 13.23 6.93
C ASP A 133 -15.21 12.51 5.84
N ARG A 134 -14.98 13.22 4.70
CA ARG A 134 -14.22 12.71 3.55
C ARG A 134 -12.77 12.46 3.89
N ASP A 135 -12.21 13.22 4.82
CA ASP A 135 -10.82 13.12 5.22
C ASP A 135 -10.52 11.81 5.95
N TYR A 136 -11.56 11.16 6.49
CA TYR A 136 -11.42 9.84 7.09
C TYR A 136 -10.94 8.76 6.11
N ALA A 137 -11.29 8.88 4.82
CA ALA A 137 -10.86 7.96 3.77
C ALA A 137 -9.62 8.43 2.99
N ARG A 138 -8.96 9.51 3.40
CA ARG A 138 -7.84 10.11 2.66
C ARG A 138 -6.52 9.92 3.42
N PRO A 139 -5.61 9.03 2.99
CA PRO A 139 -4.32 8.84 3.66
C PRO A 139 -3.60 10.16 3.96
N SER A 140 -3.63 11.09 3.01
CA SER A 140 -2.97 12.40 3.16
C SER A 140 -3.58 13.33 4.22
N ALA A 141 -4.78 13.06 4.70
CA ALA A 141 -5.43 13.79 5.77
C ALA A 141 -5.31 13.09 7.13
N ARG A 142 -4.83 11.84 7.13
CA ARG A 142 -4.71 11.00 8.32
C ARG A 142 -3.28 10.88 8.86
N ILE A 143 -2.34 11.66 8.35
CA ILE A 143 -0.96 11.68 8.84
C ILE A 143 -0.95 12.37 10.21
N THR A 144 -1.04 11.59 11.28
CA THR A 144 -1.17 12.12 12.66
C THR A 144 0.15 12.13 13.45
N GLY A 145 1.21 11.50 12.91
CA GLY A 145 2.49 11.38 13.62
C GLY A 145 3.55 10.69 12.78
N VAL A 146 4.46 10.01 13.48
CA VAL A 146 5.52 9.24 12.84
C VAL A 146 4.92 7.98 12.21
N SER A 147 5.15 7.84 10.92
CA SER A 147 4.79 6.68 10.11
C SER A 147 6.04 5.86 9.76
N PRO A 148 5.91 4.59 9.37
CA PRO A 148 7.01 3.87 8.75
C PRO A 148 7.47 4.58 7.47
N PRO A 149 8.71 4.36 7.02
CA PRO A 149 9.20 4.91 5.75
C PRO A 149 8.30 4.54 4.57
N PHE A 150 8.18 5.43 3.59
CA PHE A 150 7.39 5.20 2.37
C PHE A 150 8.27 5.16 1.13
N LEU A 151 7.99 4.21 0.23
CA LEU A 151 8.39 4.23 -1.17
C LEU A 151 7.13 4.42 -2.02
N LEU A 152 7.04 5.52 -2.73
CA LEU A 152 5.90 5.88 -3.57
C LEU A 152 6.31 5.89 -5.05
N LEU A 153 5.81 4.90 -5.80
CA LEU A 153 6.12 4.71 -7.22
C LEU A 153 4.90 5.07 -8.07
N HIS A 154 5.07 5.87 -9.12
CA HIS A 154 3.96 6.29 -9.97
C HIS A 154 4.40 6.42 -11.43
N GLY A 155 3.50 6.11 -12.35
CA GLY A 155 3.70 6.39 -13.77
C GLY A 155 3.27 7.82 -14.10
N ALA A 156 4.12 8.59 -14.77
CA ALA A 156 3.79 9.98 -15.13
C ALA A 156 2.62 10.07 -16.15
N HIS A 157 2.42 9.03 -16.95
CA HIS A 157 1.30 8.92 -17.89
C HIS A 157 0.07 8.19 -17.33
N ASP A 158 -0.08 8.14 -15.99
CA ASP A 158 -1.23 7.52 -15.35
C ASP A 158 -2.49 8.39 -15.53
N SER A 159 -3.41 7.91 -16.39
CA SER A 159 -4.71 8.54 -16.66
C SER A 159 -5.83 8.09 -15.72
N THR A 160 -5.58 7.05 -14.89
CA THR A 160 -6.57 6.50 -13.94
C THR A 160 -6.45 7.19 -12.58
N VAL A 161 -5.23 7.28 -12.05
CA VAL A 161 -4.88 7.98 -10.83
C VAL A 161 -3.81 9.00 -11.15
N ASN A 162 -4.14 10.29 -11.08
CA ASN A 162 -3.18 11.34 -11.39
C ASN A 162 -1.97 11.27 -10.44
N ALA A 163 -0.75 11.39 -11.00
CA ALA A 163 0.50 11.34 -10.26
C ALA A 163 0.62 12.43 -9.16
N ALA A 164 -0.17 13.50 -9.26
CA ALA A 164 -0.30 14.50 -8.18
C ALA A 164 -0.69 13.87 -6.83
N ASN A 165 -1.44 12.75 -6.82
CA ASN A 165 -1.74 12.01 -5.60
C ASN A 165 -0.47 11.59 -4.85
N THR A 166 0.51 11.07 -5.58
CA THR A 166 1.80 10.65 -5.02
C THR A 166 2.63 11.86 -4.57
N LEU A 167 2.72 12.89 -5.40
CA LEU A 167 3.52 14.08 -5.10
C LEU A 167 2.99 14.84 -3.88
N ASP A 168 1.68 15.05 -3.81
CA ASP A 168 1.04 15.75 -2.68
C ASP A 168 1.12 14.94 -1.39
N PHE A 169 0.96 13.63 -1.47
CA PHE A 169 1.07 12.77 -0.29
C PHE A 169 2.51 12.72 0.23
N ALA A 170 3.50 12.58 -0.67
CA ALA A 170 4.92 12.63 -0.30
C ALA A 170 5.26 13.96 0.40
N ARG A 171 4.85 15.09 -0.19
CA ARG A 171 5.07 16.41 0.42
C ARG A 171 4.48 16.49 1.83
N LYS A 172 3.25 16.01 2.04
CA LYS A 172 2.61 16.00 3.36
C LYS A 172 3.29 15.09 4.37
N LEU A 173 3.83 13.95 3.93
CA LEU A 173 4.65 13.07 4.76
C LEU A 173 5.94 13.79 5.19
N GLU A 174 6.64 14.42 4.24
CA GLU A 174 7.86 15.21 4.49
C GLU A 174 7.59 16.37 5.47
N GLU A 175 6.50 17.13 5.28
CA GLU A 175 6.07 18.22 6.17
C GLU A 175 5.81 17.77 7.61
N LYS A 176 5.46 16.49 7.81
CA LYS A 176 5.26 15.86 9.12
C LYS A 176 6.51 15.15 9.65
N GLY A 177 7.66 15.30 8.98
CA GLY A 177 8.93 14.71 9.39
C GLY A 177 9.05 13.21 9.09
N ASN A 178 8.20 12.65 8.21
CA ASN A 178 8.27 11.26 7.83
C ASN A 178 9.24 11.04 6.66
N THR A 179 9.89 9.87 6.66
CA THR A 179 10.78 9.44 5.57
C THR A 179 9.98 8.98 4.38
N VAL A 180 10.23 9.56 3.21
CA VAL A 180 9.60 9.16 1.95
C VAL A 180 10.55 9.25 0.78
N LYS A 181 10.57 8.21 -0.05
CA LYS A 181 11.18 8.21 -1.39
C LYS A 181 10.05 8.16 -2.42
N LYS A 182 10.06 9.08 -3.39
CA LYS A 182 9.11 9.11 -4.50
C LYS A 182 9.83 8.98 -5.83
N VAL A 183 9.31 8.14 -6.71
CA VAL A 183 9.85 7.94 -8.07
C VAL A 183 8.71 8.01 -9.08
N LEU A 184 8.86 8.89 -10.07
CA LEU A 184 7.96 8.96 -11.21
C LEU A 184 8.64 8.34 -12.43
N PHE A 185 7.96 7.39 -13.06
CA PHE A 185 8.41 6.74 -14.28
C PHE A 185 7.77 7.42 -15.50
N PRO A 186 8.53 8.13 -16.33
CA PRO A 186 7.98 8.97 -17.40
C PRO A 186 7.06 8.22 -18.37
N GLU A 187 7.44 6.98 -18.74
CA GLU A 187 6.76 6.19 -19.78
C GLU A 187 5.67 5.25 -19.26
N LEU A 188 5.44 5.21 -17.93
CA LEU A 188 4.48 4.30 -17.35
C LEU A 188 3.12 4.95 -17.11
N GLY A 189 2.07 4.17 -17.32
CA GLY A 189 0.70 4.46 -16.88
C GLY A 189 0.28 3.52 -15.75
N HIS A 190 -0.99 3.61 -15.35
CA HIS A 190 -1.58 2.93 -14.20
C HIS A 190 -1.32 1.42 -14.13
N TYR A 191 -1.49 0.74 -15.24
CA TYR A 191 -1.33 -0.71 -15.31
C TYR A 191 0.10 -1.13 -15.69
N ARG A 192 0.80 -0.30 -16.45
CA ARG A 192 2.18 -0.62 -16.83
C ARG A 192 3.14 -0.63 -15.65
N ILE A 193 2.89 0.20 -14.64
CA ILE A 193 3.74 0.22 -13.44
C ILE A 193 3.66 -1.10 -12.64
N ILE A 194 2.49 -1.71 -12.55
CA ILE A 194 2.38 -3.00 -11.87
C ILE A 194 2.84 -4.17 -12.76
N LEU A 195 2.69 -4.05 -14.07
CA LEU A 195 3.25 -5.02 -15.02
C LEU A 195 4.78 -5.00 -15.00
N ALA A 196 5.42 -3.85 -14.79
CA ALA A 196 6.87 -3.72 -14.66
C ALA A 196 7.46 -4.46 -13.44
N VAL A 197 6.63 -4.97 -12.53
CA VAL A 197 7.06 -5.90 -11.48
C VAL A 197 7.20 -7.32 -12.00
N ALA A 198 6.42 -7.69 -13.02
CA ALA A 198 6.28 -9.06 -13.52
C ALA A 198 7.31 -9.42 -14.57
N ARG A 199 7.85 -10.64 -14.53
CA ARG A 199 8.56 -11.22 -15.68
C ARG A 199 7.55 -11.59 -16.78
N PRO A 200 7.81 -11.30 -18.05
CA PRO A 200 9.07 -10.78 -18.64
C PRO A 200 9.08 -9.24 -18.82
N PHE A 201 8.30 -8.49 -18.07
CA PHE A 201 8.09 -7.03 -18.26
C PHE A 201 8.92 -6.17 -17.29
N ASP A 202 9.78 -6.79 -16.47
CA ASP A 202 10.62 -6.14 -15.45
C ASP A 202 11.77 -5.30 -16.03
N ASP A 203 12.00 -5.38 -17.34
CA ASP A 203 12.91 -4.52 -18.09
C ASP A 203 12.30 -3.17 -18.52
N ILE A 204 10.96 -3.03 -18.47
CA ILE A 204 10.26 -1.80 -18.88
C ILE A 204 10.68 -0.58 -18.03
N ALA A 205 10.89 -0.81 -16.74
CA ALA A 205 11.34 0.20 -15.80
C ALA A 205 11.91 -0.48 -14.53
N PRO A 206 12.87 0.14 -13.82
CA PRO A 206 13.55 -0.45 -12.68
C PRO A 206 12.70 -0.48 -11.40
N VAL A 207 11.42 -0.86 -11.50
CA VAL A 207 10.47 -0.92 -10.38
C VAL A 207 10.95 -1.89 -9.31
N ASN A 208 11.42 -3.07 -9.71
CA ASN A 208 11.92 -4.09 -8.79
C ASN A 208 13.20 -3.65 -8.07
N ASN A 209 14.07 -2.89 -8.74
CA ASN A 209 15.29 -2.36 -8.12
C ASN A 209 14.92 -1.34 -7.03
N GLU A 210 13.99 -0.43 -7.31
CA GLU A 210 13.49 0.53 -6.33
C GLU A 210 12.89 -0.15 -5.10
N ILE A 211 12.11 -1.22 -5.31
CA ILE A 211 11.53 -2.03 -4.24
C ILE A 211 12.63 -2.72 -3.41
N SER A 212 13.60 -3.35 -4.07
CA SER A 212 14.67 -4.08 -3.39
C SER A 212 15.57 -3.17 -2.59
N ASP A 213 16.00 -2.04 -3.16
CA ASP A 213 16.84 -1.04 -2.49
C ASP A 213 16.15 -0.49 -1.23
N PHE A 214 14.84 -0.19 -1.34
CA PHE A 214 14.06 0.29 -0.22
C PHE A 214 13.95 -0.74 0.91
N ILE A 215 13.69 -2.00 0.57
CA ILE A 215 13.59 -3.07 1.58
C ILE A 215 14.94 -3.27 2.27
N GLU A 216 16.05 -3.33 1.52
CA GLU A 216 17.39 -3.50 2.07
C GLU A 216 17.76 -2.35 3.03
N GLN A 217 17.41 -1.12 2.67
CA GLN A 217 17.66 0.06 3.50
C GLN A 217 16.89 0.02 4.84
N HIS A 218 15.71 -0.60 4.86
CA HIS A 218 14.80 -0.55 6.01
C HIS A 218 14.56 -1.88 6.72
N ARG A 219 15.20 -2.97 6.28
CA ARG A 219 15.00 -4.32 6.88
C ARG A 219 15.48 -4.47 8.32
N GLY A 220 16.29 -3.54 8.81
CA GLY A 220 16.81 -3.55 10.19
C GLY A 220 15.79 -3.06 11.24
N CYS A 221 14.58 -2.68 10.87
CA CYS A 221 13.56 -2.27 11.83
C CYS A 221 13.11 -3.46 12.69
N GLY A 222 12.77 -3.22 13.95
CA GLY A 222 12.22 -4.25 14.84
C GLY A 222 13.21 -5.28 15.38
N THR A 223 14.52 -5.07 15.20
CA THR A 223 15.59 -5.92 15.76
C THR A 223 16.09 -5.43 17.13
N SER A 224 15.21 -4.88 17.93
CA SER A 224 15.52 -4.50 19.33
C SER A 224 14.72 -5.34 20.33
#